data_c196666f93782913880dbf0e1597fd51
#
_entry.id   c196666f93782913880dbf0e1597fd51
#
_cell.length_a   1.000
_cell.length_b   1.000
_cell.length_c   1.000
_cell.angle_alpha   90.00
_cell.angle_beta   90.00
_cell.angle_gamma   90.00
#
_symmetry.space_group_name_H-M   'P 1'
#
loop_
_entity.id
_entity.type
_entity.pdbx_description
1 polymer ?
#
loop_
_entity_poly.entity_id
_entity_poly.type
_entity_poly.pdbx_seq_one_letter_code
_entity_poly.pdbx_strand_id
1 'polypeptide(L)'
;PVTTRDGEAAVLKIATIEGDELAAEVGALRLFDGRGAVRLLDFEPADGAMLLERALPGTSLLDVTNDQATRAVGVLMSRLLRHPLPPDHPFPTLGGWARAFERLRAAHGGGTGPMPAGWVERAEGIFRDFLAEGREPVLLHGDLHHTNVLAAAREPWLAIDPHGVAGDPAFEPAAFLRNPLDLTERPGASAVVRRRLDILADEFGYDRERVRLWAIANCV
;
A
#
# COMPACT_ATOMS: atom_id res chain seq x y z
N PRO A 1 -5.09 -16.73 -14.34
CA PRO A 1 -4.82 -16.16 -15.65
C PRO A 1 -5.90 -16.55 -16.65
N VAL A 2 -6.24 -15.64 -17.56
CA VAL A 2 -7.20 -15.83 -18.64
C VAL A 2 -6.64 -15.17 -19.91
N THR A 3 -7.32 -15.37 -21.05
CA THR A 3 -7.02 -14.68 -22.30
C THR A 3 -8.27 -13.92 -22.74
N THR A 4 -8.11 -12.67 -23.12
CA THR A 4 -9.21 -11.86 -23.66
C THR A 4 -9.65 -12.39 -25.04
N ARG A 5 -10.77 -11.91 -25.56
CA ARG A 5 -11.25 -12.28 -26.91
C ARG A 5 -10.25 -11.88 -28.00
N ASP A 6 -9.48 -10.82 -27.77
CA ASP A 6 -8.48 -10.28 -28.69
C ASP A 6 -7.10 -10.97 -28.53
N GLY A 7 -7.03 -12.01 -27.66
CA GLY A 7 -5.81 -12.79 -27.44
C GLY A 7 -4.82 -12.22 -26.42
N GLU A 8 -5.17 -11.15 -25.72
CA GLU A 8 -4.31 -10.56 -24.69
C GLU A 8 -4.33 -11.37 -23.39
N ALA A 9 -3.15 -11.49 -22.75
CA ALA A 9 -3.03 -12.13 -21.46
C ALA A 9 -3.62 -11.24 -20.36
N ALA A 10 -4.53 -11.79 -19.55
CA ALA A 10 -5.21 -11.07 -18.49
C ALA A 10 -5.32 -11.92 -17.20
N VAL A 11 -5.74 -11.30 -16.12
CA VAL A 11 -6.09 -11.95 -14.85
C VAL A 11 -7.56 -11.65 -14.55
N LEU A 12 -8.36 -12.69 -14.36
CA LEU A 12 -9.68 -12.55 -13.77
C LEU A 12 -9.55 -12.69 -12.25
N LYS A 13 -9.90 -11.64 -11.53
CA LYS A 13 -10.00 -11.58 -10.07
C LYS A 13 -11.47 -11.52 -9.71
N ILE A 14 -11.93 -12.43 -8.85
CA ILE A 14 -13.27 -12.42 -8.30
C ILE A 14 -13.11 -12.08 -6.83
N ALA A 15 -13.68 -10.96 -6.42
CA ALA A 15 -13.66 -10.56 -5.03
C ALA A 15 -14.65 -11.41 -4.24
N THR A 16 -14.19 -11.97 -3.14
CA THR A 16 -15.05 -12.63 -2.15
C THR A 16 -15.56 -11.63 -1.11
N ILE A 17 -15.10 -10.38 -1.19
CA ILE A 17 -15.40 -9.30 -0.26
C ILE A 17 -16.44 -8.42 -0.92
N GLU A 18 -17.61 -8.33 -0.32
CA GLU A 18 -18.64 -7.36 -0.68
C GLU A 18 -18.37 -6.05 0.07
N GLY A 19 -18.58 -4.89 -0.58
CA GLY A 19 -18.59 -3.61 0.10
C GLY A 19 -17.48 -2.64 -0.31
N ASP A 20 -17.09 -1.78 0.64
CA ASP A 20 -16.26 -0.60 0.41
C ASP A 20 -14.83 -0.92 -0.08
N GLU A 21 -14.27 -2.08 0.27
CA GLU A 21 -12.91 -2.49 -0.11
C GLU A 21 -12.80 -2.75 -1.62
N LEU A 22 -13.77 -3.49 -2.20
CA LEU A 22 -13.80 -3.72 -3.64
C LEU A 22 -13.97 -2.40 -4.41
N ALA A 23 -14.87 -1.54 -3.93
CA ALA A 23 -15.08 -0.23 -4.53
C ALA A 23 -13.82 0.65 -4.50
N ALA A 24 -13.07 0.59 -3.40
CA ALA A 24 -11.80 1.30 -3.24
C ALA A 24 -10.72 0.76 -4.18
N GLU A 25 -10.57 -0.57 -4.29
CA GLU A 25 -9.62 -1.19 -5.22
C GLU A 25 -9.91 -0.81 -6.68
N VAL A 26 -11.16 -0.98 -7.12
CA VAL A 26 -11.60 -0.60 -8.47
C VAL A 26 -11.38 0.88 -8.72
N GLY A 27 -11.74 1.73 -7.76
CA GLY A 27 -11.54 3.18 -7.83
C GLY A 27 -10.07 3.54 -7.96
N ALA A 28 -9.19 2.92 -7.18
CA ALA A 28 -7.76 3.15 -7.21
C ALA A 28 -7.14 2.74 -8.55
N LEU A 29 -7.47 1.55 -9.06
CA LEU A 29 -6.99 1.09 -10.36
C LEU A 29 -7.44 2.01 -11.51
N ARG A 30 -8.68 2.51 -11.46
CA ARG A 30 -9.18 3.49 -12.42
C ARG A 30 -8.42 4.81 -12.35
N LEU A 31 -8.14 5.30 -11.15
CA LEU A 31 -7.44 6.58 -10.96
C LEU A 31 -5.95 6.46 -11.35
N PHE A 32 -5.30 5.35 -11.03
CA PHE A 32 -3.94 5.07 -11.48
C PHE A 32 -3.86 4.93 -13.01
N ASP A 33 -4.91 4.43 -13.66
CA ASP A 33 -5.04 4.33 -15.11
C ASP A 33 -3.81 3.68 -15.77
N GLY A 34 -3.31 2.61 -15.17
CA GLY A 34 -2.13 1.89 -15.65
C GLY A 34 -0.78 2.59 -15.40
N ARG A 35 -0.74 3.77 -14.76
CA ARG A 35 0.49 4.50 -14.44
C ARG A 35 1.11 3.99 -13.15
N GLY A 36 2.06 3.07 -13.27
CA GLY A 36 2.70 2.41 -12.14
C GLY A 36 1.89 1.26 -11.52
N ALA A 37 0.66 1.03 -11.97
CA ALA A 37 -0.17 -0.11 -11.57
C ALA A 37 -0.67 -0.88 -12.80
N VAL A 38 -1.13 -2.11 -12.62
CA VAL A 38 -1.83 -2.85 -13.67
C VAL A 38 -3.11 -2.13 -14.07
N ARG A 39 -3.52 -2.27 -15.34
CA ARG A 39 -4.75 -1.70 -15.85
C ARG A 39 -5.95 -2.53 -15.40
N LEU A 40 -7.02 -1.85 -15.00
CA LEU A 40 -8.34 -2.44 -14.94
C LEU A 40 -8.90 -2.44 -16.37
N LEU A 41 -9.03 -3.62 -16.95
CA LEU A 41 -9.51 -3.80 -18.33
C LEU A 41 -11.04 -3.81 -18.37
N ASP A 42 -11.67 -4.46 -17.38
CA ASP A 42 -13.14 -4.52 -17.25
C ASP A 42 -13.55 -4.80 -15.79
N PHE A 43 -14.79 -4.46 -15.45
CA PHE A 43 -15.33 -4.71 -14.11
C PHE A 43 -16.83 -4.97 -14.18
N GLU A 44 -17.25 -6.14 -13.67
CA GLU A 44 -18.67 -6.51 -13.50
C GLU A 44 -19.05 -6.39 -12.02
N PRO A 45 -19.79 -5.33 -11.63
CA PRO A 45 -20.14 -5.09 -10.22
C PRO A 45 -21.03 -6.18 -9.61
N ALA A 46 -21.92 -6.78 -10.40
CA ALA A 46 -22.87 -7.78 -9.91
C ALA A 46 -22.18 -9.06 -9.43
N ASP A 47 -21.06 -9.40 -10.07
CA ASP A 47 -20.28 -10.60 -9.76
C ASP A 47 -19.00 -10.28 -8.94
N GLY A 48 -18.73 -9.00 -8.69
CA GLY A 48 -17.46 -8.56 -8.07
C GLY A 48 -16.22 -8.95 -8.89
N ALA A 49 -16.39 -9.10 -10.22
CA ALA A 49 -15.38 -9.63 -11.11
C ALA A 49 -14.58 -8.51 -11.79
N MET A 50 -13.26 -8.51 -11.63
CA MET A 50 -12.34 -7.60 -12.29
C MET A 50 -11.51 -8.34 -13.33
N LEU A 51 -11.41 -7.79 -14.53
CA LEU A 51 -10.45 -8.22 -15.54
C LEU A 51 -9.26 -7.25 -15.51
N LEU A 52 -8.09 -7.76 -15.20
CA LEU A 52 -6.88 -6.98 -14.98
C LEU A 52 -5.82 -7.31 -16.03
N GLU A 53 -5.00 -6.32 -16.37
CA GLU A 53 -3.75 -6.53 -17.10
C GLU A 53 -2.89 -7.58 -16.39
N ARG A 54 -2.36 -8.54 -17.14
CA ARG A 54 -1.41 -9.52 -16.60
C ARG A 54 0.01 -8.98 -16.71
N ALA A 55 0.67 -8.74 -15.58
CA ALA A 55 2.10 -8.46 -15.57
C ALA A 55 2.89 -9.68 -16.09
N LEU A 56 3.75 -9.47 -17.07
CA LEU A 56 4.63 -10.50 -17.65
C LEU A 56 6.05 -9.93 -17.72
N PRO A 57 7.06 -10.61 -17.19
CA PRO A 57 7.09 -11.99 -16.72
C PRO A 57 6.38 -12.23 -15.37
N GLY A 58 6.09 -11.20 -14.55
CA GLY A 58 5.34 -11.32 -13.31
C GLY A 58 6.18 -11.80 -12.11
N THR A 59 7.51 -11.74 -12.19
CA THR A 59 8.41 -11.98 -11.05
C THR A 59 8.25 -10.85 -10.04
N SER A 60 8.29 -11.15 -8.74
CA SER A 60 8.08 -10.17 -7.67
C SER A 60 9.37 -9.50 -7.23
N LEU A 61 9.27 -8.43 -6.41
CA LEU A 61 10.44 -7.81 -5.79
C LEU A 61 11.17 -8.72 -4.79
N LEU A 62 10.64 -9.87 -4.45
CA LEU A 62 11.37 -10.88 -3.66
C LEU A 62 12.57 -11.48 -4.41
N ASP A 63 12.54 -11.42 -5.74
CA ASP A 63 13.54 -12.04 -6.62
C ASP A 63 14.74 -11.11 -6.93
N VAL A 64 14.75 -9.89 -6.35
CA VAL A 64 15.83 -8.92 -6.53
C VAL A 64 16.49 -8.53 -5.20
N THR A 65 17.63 -7.84 -5.26
CA THR A 65 18.31 -7.40 -4.04
C THR A 65 17.49 -6.34 -3.30
N ASN A 66 17.70 -6.23 -1.97
CA ASN A 66 16.99 -5.25 -1.14
C ASN A 66 17.09 -3.81 -1.68
N ASP A 67 18.27 -3.39 -2.13
CA ASP A 67 18.49 -2.05 -2.67
C ASP A 67 17.76 -1.85 -4.00
N GLN A 68 17.72 -2.87 -4.86
CA GLN A 68 16.96 -2.82 -6.12
C GLN A 68 15.45 -2.75 -5.86
N ALA A 69 14.95 -3.57 -4.93
CA ALA A 69 13.54 -3.54 -4.52
C ALA A 69 13.16 -2.16 -3.96
N THR A 70 14.01 -1.57 -3.11
CA THR A 70 13.76 -0.25 -2.52
C THR A 70 13.68 0.84 -3.58
N ARG A 71 14.60 0.84 -4.55
CA ARG A 71 14.56 1.81 -5.67
C ARG A 71 13.36 1.61 -6.57
N ALA A 72 13.00 0.36 -6.86
CA ALA A 72 11.80 0.05 -7.65
C ALA A 72 10.54 0.61 -6.98
N VAL A 73 10.37 0.38 -5.68
CA VAL A 73 9.25 0.93 -4.90
C VAL A 73 9.29 2.46 -4.88
N GLY A 74 10.46 3.08 -4.68
CA GLY A 74 10.61 4.54 -4.72
C GLY A 74 10.16 5.14 -6.07
N VAL A 75 10.54 4.51 -7.18
CA VAL A 75 10.08 4.91 -8.52
C VAL A 75 8.57 4.75 -8.67
N LEU A 76 8.01 3.62 -8.22
CA LEU A 76 6.55 3.39 -8.28
C LEU A 76 5.79 4.43 -7.46
N MET A 77 6.19 4.67 -6.21
CA MET A 77 5.58 5.69 -5.36
C MET A 77 5.63 7.08 -6.02
N SER A 78 6.72 7.42 -6.68
CA SER A 78 6.83 8.70 -7.42
C SER A 78 5.82 8.83 -8.56
N ARG A 79 5.26 7.73 -9.05
CA ARG A 79 4.21 7.71 -10.09
C ARG A 79 2.82 7.65 -9.48
N LEU A 80 2.60 6.71 -8.55
CA LEU A 80 1.30 6.47 -7.94
C LEU A 80 0.80 7.67 -7.11
N LEU A 81 1.68 8.33 -6.35
CA LEU A 81 1.30 9.40 -5.43
C LEU A 81 1.09 10.78 -6.10
N ARG A 82 1.13 10.85 -7.42
CA ARG A 82 0.89 12.10 -8.17
C ARG A 82 -0.57 12.33 -8.55
N HIS A 83 -1.44 11.38 -8.24
CA HIS A 83 -2.84 11.48 -8.61
C HIS A 83 -3.61 12.30 -7.56
N PRO A 84 -4.13 13.48 -7.92
CA PRO A 84 -4.98 14.24 -7.00
C PRO A 84 -6.26 13.45 -6.73
N LEU A 85 -6.71 13.52 -5.49
CA LEU A 85 -7.99 12.93 -5.12
C LEU A 85 -9.14 13.77 -5.66
N PRO A 86 -10.18 13.15 -6.27
CA PRO A 86 -11.42 13.84 -6.56
C PRO A 86 -12.06 14.36 -5.26
N PRO A 87 -12.75 15.51 -5.26
CA PRO A 87 -13.37 16.05 -4.04
C PRO A 87 -14.31 15.07 -3.34
N ASP A 88 -15.09 14.30 -4.11
CA ASP A 88 -16.04 13.31 -3.60
C ASP A 88 -15.55 11.87 -3.78
N HIS A 89 -14.26 11.63 -3.43
CA HIS A 89 -13.68 10.31 -3.60
C HIS A 89 -14.29 9.27 -2.63
N PRO A 90 -14.46 8.01 -3.07
CA PRO A 90 -15.03 6.96 -2.23
C PRO A 90 -14.01 6.29 -1.31
N PHE A 91 -12.74 6.70 -1.35
CA PHE A 91 -11.66 6.00 -0.66
C PHE A 91 -11.75 6.16 0.85
N PRO A 92 -11.51 5.09 1.62
CA PRO A 92 -11.27 5.19 3.04
C PRO A 92 -10.08 6.13 3.31
N THR A 93 -10.04 6.72 4.49
CA THR A 93 -8.97 7.64 4.89
C THR A 93 -8.09 7.01 5.96
N LEU A 94 -6.86 7.50 6.14
CA LEU A 94 -6.01 7.11 7.28
C LEU A 94 -6.71 7.43 8.61
N GLY A 95 -7.50 8.51 8.69
CA GLY A 95 -8.35 8.80 9.85
C GLY A 95 -9.44 7.76 10.08
N GLY A 96 -10.00 7.22 9.00
CA GLY A 96 -10.91 6.07 9.05
C GLY A 96 -10.23 4.81 9.59
N TRP A 97 -9.00 4.56 9.18
CA TRP A 97 -8.20 3.43 9.68
C TRP A 97 -7.83 3.60 11.15
N ALA A 98 -7.52 4.80 11.62
CA ALA A 98 -7.24 5.07 13.04
C ALA A 98 -8.37 4.64 13.97
N ARG A 99 -9.62 4.56 13.50
CA ARG A 99 -10.74 4.02 14.29
C ARG A 99 -10.57 2.53 14.66
N ALA A 100 -9.60 1.83 14.06
CA ALA A 100 -9.25 0.48 14.49
C ALA A 100 -8.78 0.44 15.96
N PHE A 101 -8.11 1.48 16.43
CA PHE A 101 -7.70 1.59 17.84
C PHE A 101 -8.91 1.73 18.78
N GLU A 102 -9.92 2.49 18.38
CA GLU A 102 -11.17 2.62 19.15
C GLU A 102 -11.88 1.26 19.25
N ARG A 103 -11.95 0.52 18.11
CA ARG A 103 -12.52 -0.83 18.08
C ARG A 103 -11.73 -1.81 18.96
N LEU A 104 -10.39 -1.75 18.90
CA LEU A 104 -9.52 -2.57 19.74
C LEU A 104 -9.81 -2.31 21.22
N ARG A 105 -9.85 -1.07 21.64
CA ARG A 105 -10.14 -0.70 23.03
C ARG A 105 -11.54 -1.10 23.45
N ALA A 106 -12.55 -0.92 22.61
CA ALA A 106 -13.93 -1.33 22.88
C ALA A 106 -14.03 -2.85 23.07
N ALA A 107 -13.36 -3.63 22.23
CA ALA A 107 -13.33 -5.10 22.32
C ALA A 107 -12.62 -5.61 23.58
N HIS A 108 -11.75 -4.82 24.21
CA HIS A 108 -10.94 -5.19 25.36
C HIS A 108 -11.18 -4.33 26.60
N GLY A 109 -12.40 -3.78 26.78
CA GLY A 109 -12.81 -3.06 27.98
C GLY A 109 -11.96 -1.80 28.27
N GLY A 110 -11.50 -1.12 27.25
CA GLY A 110 -10.60 0.04 27.32
C GLY A 110 -9.11 -0.30 27.28
N GLY A 111 -8.76 -1.58 27.33
CA GLY A 111 -7.39 -2.08 27.21
C GLY A 111 -6.97 -2.30 25.75
N THR A 112 -5.84 -3.00 25.59
CA THR A 112 -5.22 -3.26 24.26
C THR A 112 -5.18 -4.76 23.92
N GLY A 113 -5.87 -5.61 24.71
CA GLY A 113 -5.88 -7.06 24.51
C GLY A 113 -4.48 -7.65 24.53
N PRO A 114 -4.12 -8.48 23.54
CA PRO A 114 -2.80 -9.10 23.49
C PRO A 114 -1.68 -8.15 23.05
N MET A 115 -2.02 -6.93 22.57
CA MET A 115 -1.04 -5.96 22.10
C MET A 115 -0.42 -5.21 23.28
N PRO A 116 0.92 -5.04 23.34
CA PRO A 116 1.55 -4.24 24.38
C PRO A 116 1.06 -2.79 24.37
N ALA A 117 0.54 -2.32 25.50
CA ALA A 117 -0.13 -1.00 25.62
C ALA A 117 0.74 0.14 25.09
N GLY A 118 2.02 0.18 25.42
CA GLY A 118 2.92 1.25 24.98
C GLY A 118 3.09 1.34 23.45
N TRP A 119 2.95 0.25 22.72
CA TRP A 119 2.98 0.30 21.25
C TRP A 119 1.68 0.85 20.68
N VAL A 120 0.53 0.43 21.23
CA VAL A 120 -0.78 0.96 20.83
C VAL A 120 -0.87 2.46 21.12
N GLU A 121 -0.50 2.90 22.32
CA GLU A 121 -0.49 4.32 22.70
C GLU A 121 0.41 5.16 21.79
N ARG A 122 1.58 4.61 21.42
CA ARG A 122 2.50 5.26 20.49
C ARG A 122 1.91 5.38 19.09
N ALA A 123 1.29 4.33 18.57
CA ALA A 123 0.65 4.35 17.27
C ALA A 123 -0.52 5.33 17.23
N GLU A 124 -1.40 5.31 18.23
CA GLU A 124 -2.48 6.29 18.42
C GLU A 124 -1.96 7.73 18.43
N GLY A 125 -0.85 7.96 19.14
CA GLY A 125 -0.20 9.27 19.19
C GLY A 125 0.27 9.74 17.82
N ILE A 126 0.95 8.87 17.07
CA ILE A 126 1.43 9.18 15.71
C ILE A 126 0.26 9.50 14.77
N PHE A 127 -0.77 8.66 14.74
CA PHE A 127 -1.96 8.92 13.93
C PHE A 127 -2.61 10.26 14.29
N ARG A 128 -2.86 10.50 15.59
CA ARG A 128 -3.46 11.75 16.07
C ARG A 128 -2.65 12.97 15.63
N ASP A 129 -1.35 12.95 15.90
CA ASP A 129 -0.47 14.11 15.69
C ASP A 129 -0.33 14.41 14.17
N PHE A 130 -0.12 13.38 13.32
CA PHE A 130 0.02 13.58 11.88
C PHE A 130 -1.29 13.93 11.18
N LEU A 131 -2.42 13.39 11.63
CA LEU A 131 -3.73 13.79 11.09
C LEU A 131 -4.10 15.22 11.48
N ALA A 132 -3.69 15.69 12.67
CA ALA A 132 -3.93 17.06 13.12
C ALA A 132 -3.13 18.12 12.30
N GLU A 133 -2.05 17.72 11.61
CA GLU A 133 -1.33 18.62 10.72
C GLU A 133 -2.14 19.05 9.48
N GLY A 134 -3.18 18.32 9.13
CA GLY A 134 -4.07 18.66 8.01
C GLY A 134 -3.37 18.70 6.65
N ARG A 135 -2.37 17.83 6.41
CA ARG A 135 -1.73 17.74 5.10
C ARG A 135 -2.70 17.29 4.03
N GLU A 136 -2.55 17.85 2.84
CA GLU A 136 -3.35 17.45 1.68
C GLU A 136 -3.17 15.95 1.40
N PRO A 137 -4.23 15.15 1.43
CA PRO A 137 -4.12 13.72 1.18
C PRO A 137 -3.94 13.42 -0.31
N VAL A 138 -3.26 12.33 -0.61
CA VAL A 138 -3.17 11.74 -1.94
C VAL A 138 -3.77 10.34 -1.94
N LEU A 139 -4.03 9.78 -3.14
CA LEU A 139 -4.36 8.36 -3.25
C LEU A 139 -3.11 7.54 -2.99
N LEU A 140 -3.18 6.69 -1.97
CA LEU A 140 -2.20 5.68 -1.64
C LEU A 140 -2.62 4.33 -2.23
N HIS A 141 -1.65 3.51 -2.58
CA HIS A 141 -1.87 2.08 -2.79
C HIS A 141 -2.33 1.43 -1.48
N GLY A 142 -1.67 1.78 -0.37
CA GLY A 142 -2.04 1.38 0.99
C GLY A 142 -1.51 0.02 1.44
N ASP A 143 -1.04 -0.83 0.51
CA ASP A 143 -0.37 -2.09 0.81
C ASP A 143 0.75 -2.41 -0.20
N LEU A 144 1.57 -1.41 -0.52
CA LEU A 144 2.65 -1.54 -1.50
C LEU A 144 3.84 -2.28 -0.90
N HIS A 145 3.92 -3.58 -1.14
CA HIS A 145 5.01 -4.43 -0.65
C HIS A 145 5.54 -5.37 -1.73
N HIS A 146 6.53 -6.21 -1.39
CA HIS A 146 7.31 -7.00 -2.33
C HIS A 146 6.50 -7.90 -3.27
N THR A 147 5.41 -8.51 -2.79
CA THR A 147 4.58 -9.41 -3.61
C THR A 147 3.50 -8.68 -4.39
N ASN A 148 3.23 -7.42 -4.04
CA ASN A 148 2.30 -6.55 -4.74
C ASN A 148 2.99 -5.68 -5.81
N VAL A 149 4.26 -5.95 -6.10
CA VAL A 149 5.02 -5.28 -7.17
C VAL A 149 5.64 -6.33 -8.07
N LEU A 150 5.22 -6.35 -9.34
CA LEU A 150 5.57 -7.36 -10.32
C LEU A 150 6.31 -6.75 -11.50
N ALA A 151 7.33 -7.47 -11.98
CA ALA A 151 8.01 -7.13 -13.23
C ALA A 151 7.04 -7.27 -14.42
N ALA A 152 7.10 -6.30 -15.34
CA ALA A 152 6.21 -6.28 -16.50
C ALA A 152 6.93 -5.76 -17.75
N ALA A 153 6.36 -6.10 -18.93
CA ALA A 153 6.94 -5.68 -20.21
C ALA A 153 6.64 -4.19 -20.51
N ARG A 154 5.48 -3.68 -20.10
CA ARG A 154 5.04 -2.31 -20.37
C ARG A 154 5.81 -1.28 -19.55
N GLU A 155 6.08 -1.59 -18.30
CA GLU A 155 6.91 -0.83 -17.37
C GLU A 155 7.77 -1.80 -16.57
N PRO A 156 8.97 -1.42 -16.11
CA PRO A 156 9.84 -2.33 -15.38
C PRO A 156 9.16 -3.01 -14.19
N TRP A 157 8.27 -2.27 -13.51
CA TRP A 157 7.50 -2.73 -12.37
C TRP A 157 6.09 -2.15 -12.39
N LEU A 158 5.10 -2.97 -12.03
CA LEU A 158 3.71 -2.58 -11.86
C LEU A 158 3.20 -3.04 -10.51
N ALA A 159 2.45 -2.16 -9.84
CA ALA A 159 1.73 -2.50 -8.61
C ALA A 159 0.42 -3.24 -8.94
N ILE A 160 0.04 -4.15 -8.04
CA ILE A 160 -1.23 -4.91 -8.07
C ILE A 160 -1.90 -4.83 -6.70
N ASP A 161 -3.19 -5.11 -6.62
CA ASP A 161 -3.98 -5.24 -5.39
C ASP A 161 -3.95 -3.97 -4.50
N PRO A 162 -4.26 -2.77 -5.00
CA PRO A 162 -4.29 -1.58 -4.17
C PRO A 162 -5.49 -1.60 -3.22
N HIS A 163 -5.27 -1.22 -1.96
CA HIS A 163 -6.37 -0.96 -1.01
C HIS A 163 -7.09 0.36 -1.33
N GLY A 164 -6.43 1.31 -1.96
CA GLY A 164 -7.02 2.59 -2.32
C GLY A 164 -7.38 3.43 -1.09
N VAL A 165 -6.41 4.12 -0.50
CA VAL A 165 -6.57 4.88 0.75
C VAL A 165 -6.21 6.33 0.52
N ALA A 166 -7.01 7.26 1.02
CA ALA A 166 -6.68 8.68 1.03
C ALA A 166 -5.83 9.01 2.26
N GLY A 167 -4.61 9.55 2.05
CA GLY A 167 -3.73 9.82 3.18
C GLY A 167 -2.43 10.53 2.87
N ASP A 168 -1.61 10.65 3.91
CA ASP A 168 -0.27 11.20 3.84
C ASP A 168 0.65 10.34 2.97
N PRO A 169 1.30 10.89 1.93
CA PRO A 169 2.21 10.13 1.06
C PRO A 169 3.36 9.45 1.82
N ALA A 170 3.76 9.96 2.98
CA ALA A 170 4.80 9.34 3.82
C ALA A 170 4.34 8.04 4.51
N PHE A 171 3.03 7.73 4.49
CA PHE A 171 2.50 6.44 4.97
C PHE A 171 2.78 5.30 3.98
N GLU A 172 2.82 5.58 2.67
CA GLU A 172 2.93 4.56 1.62
C GLU A 172 4.07 3.57 1.80
N PRO A 173 5.31 3.98 2.19
CA PRO A 173 6.42 3.05 2.37
C PRO A 173 6.24 2.05 3.52
N ALA A 174 5.27 2.24 4.42
CA ALA A 174 5.16 1.47 5.65
C ALA A 174 5.00 -0.05 5.40
N ALA A 175 4.16 -0.44 4.46
CA ALA A 175 3.98 -1.83 4.09
C ALA A 175 5.27 -2.46 3.55
N PHE A 176 6.01 -1.75 2.70
CA PHE A 176 7.30 -2.21 2.18
C PHE A 176 8.36 -2.35 3.28
N LEU A 177 8.42 -1.43 4.21
CA LEU A 177 9.43 -1.42 5.28
C LEU A 177 9.30 -2.63 6.21
N ARG A 178 8.08 -3.10 6.50
CA ARG A 178 7.82 -4.27 7.36
C ARG A 178 7.87 -5.62 6.64
N ASN A 179 7.87 -5.61 5.30
CA ASN A 179 7.88 -6.82 4.49
C ASN A 179 9.28 -7.15 3.92
N PRO A 180 9.55 -8.45 3.57
CA PRO A 180 8.64 -9.59 3.78
C PRO A 180 8.38 -9.85 5.26
N LEU A 181 7.26 -10.48 5.61
CA LEU A 181 6.79 -10.61 7.00
C LEU A 181 7.81 -11.28 7.93
N ASP A 182 8.63 -12.18 7.41
CA ASP A 182 9.71 -12.84 8.16
C ASP A 182 10.97 -11.96 8.32
N LEU A 183 10.96 -10.73 7.80
CA LEU A 183 12.11 -9.82 7.92
C LEU A 183 12.52 -9.62 9.37
N THR A 184 11.56 -9.47 10.29
CA THR A 184 11.84 -9.23 11.71
C THR A 184 12.52 -10.40 12.41
N GLU A 185 12.40 -11.61 11.87
CA GLU A 185 13.01 -12.83 12.37
C GLU A 185 14.45 -13.01 11.84
N ARG A 186 14.83 -12.24 10.82
CA ARG A 186 16.13 -12.36 10.17
C ARG A 186 17.21 -11.58 10.93
N PRO A 187 18.42 -12.17 11.09
CA PRO A 187 19.57 -11.41 11.58
C PRO A 187 19.81 -10.16 10.73
N GLY A 188 20.02 -9.02 11.41
CA GLY A 188 20.28 -7.77 10.69
C GLY A 188 19.06 -7.02 10.16
N ALA A 189 17.84 -7.43 10.46
CA ALA A 189 16.59 -6.76 10.05
C ALA A 189 16.62 -5.23 10.25
N SER A 190 17.11 -4.77 11.40
CA SER A 190 17.23 -3.32 11.68
C SER A 190 18.15 -2.59 10.70
N ALA A 191 19.22 -3.24 10.22
CA ALA A 191 20.12 -2.65 9.24
C ALA A 191 19.45 -2.58 7.85
N VAL A 192 18.67 -3.60 7.50
CA VAL A 192 17.87 -3.62 6.26
C VAL A 192 16.86 -2.48 6.26
N VAL A 193 16.08 -2.32 7.32
CA VAL A 193 15.07 -1.25 7.43
C VAL A 193 15.73 0.14 7.39
N ARG A 194 16.84 0.34 8.12
CA ARG A 194 17.61 1.60 8.04
C ARG A 194 18.07 1.89 6.63
N ARG A 195 18.64 0.90 5.93
CA ARG A 195 19.10 1.06 4.55
C ARG A 195 17.97 1.45 3.60
N ARG A 196 16.78 0.85 3.76
CA ARG A 196 15.58 1.23 2.98
C ARG A 196 15.18 2.67 3.24
N LEU A 197 15.14 3.09 4.51
CA LEU A 197 14.83 4.47 4.89
C LEU A 197 15.84 5.46 4.31
N ASP A 198 17.13 5.13 4.34
CA ASP A 198 18.18 5.99 3.80
C ASP A 198 18.02 6.15 2.27
N ILE A 199 17.80 5.06 1.53
CA ILE A 199 17.54 5.12 0.08
C ILE A 199 16.30 5.98 -0.23
N LEU A 200 15.20 5.78 0.50
CA LEU A 200 13.97 6.54 0.26
C LEU A 200 14.15 8.03 0.56
N ALA A 201 14.90 8.37 1.59
CA ALA A 201 15.20 9.76 1.92
C ALA A 201 16.17 10.40 0.91
N ASP A 202 17.31 9.75 0.65
CA ASP A 202 18.41 10.33 -0.12
C ASP A 202 18.10 10.39 -1.63
N GLU A 203 17.44 9.34 -2.17
CA GLU A 203 17.22 9.23 -3.62
C GLU A 203 15.82 9.71 -4.05
N PHE A 204 14.83 9.69 -3.15
CA PHE A 204 13.44 10.04 -3.46
C PHE A 204 12.87 11.21 -2.66
N GLY A 205 13.65 11.79 -1.73
CA GLY A 205 13.28 13.00 -0.99
C GLY A 205 12.22 12.80 0.09
N TYR A 206 12.01 11.57 0.57
CA TYR A 206 11.10 11.32 1.67
C TYR A 206 11.65 11.86 2.99
N ASP A 207 10.78 12.43 3.82
CA ASP A 207 11.12 12.73 5.21
C ASP A 207 11.32 11.41 5.98
N ARG A 208 12.58 11.11 6.25
CA ARG A 208 13.02 9.85 6.85
C ARG A 208 12.34 9.56 8.18
N GLU A 209 12.21 10.56 9.04
CA GLU A 209 11.61 10.40 10.36
C GLU A 209 10.10 10.22 10.26
N ARG A 210 9.43 10.97 9.41
CA ARG A 210 8.01 10.83 9.18
C ARG A 210 7.64 9.45 8.63
N VAL A 211 8.38 8.96 7.65
CA VAL A 211 8.21 7.60 7.10
C VAL A 211 8.45 6.55 8.19
N ARG A 212 9.49 6.72 9.02
CA ARG A 212 9.79 5.82 10.12
C ARG A 212 8.66 5.76 11.15
N LEU A 213 8.10 6.90 11.50
CA LEU A 213 7.00 6.98 12.45
C LEU A 213 5.74 6.34 11.88
N TRP A 214 5.38 6.64 10.64
CA TRP A 214 4.26 5.96 9.96
C TRP A 214 4.45 4.44 9.88
N ALA A 215 5.67 3.97 9.61
CA ALA A 215 5.95 2.53 9.59
C ALA A 215 5.75 1.88 10.97
N ILE A 216 6.13 2.57 12.06
CA ILE A 216 5.86 2.10 13.43
C ILE A 216 4.34 2.01 13.67
N ALA A 217 3.60 3.04 13.30
CA ALA A 217 2.15 3.07 13.50
C ALA A 217 1.40 2.01 12.68
N ASN A 218 1.91 1.67 11.49
CA ASN A 218 1.36 0.63 10.62
C ASN A 218 1.65 -0.80 11.11
N CYS A 219 2.59 -1.00 12.04
CA CYS A 219 2.93 -2.31 12.61
C CYS A 219 2.04 -2.71 13.80
N VAL A 220 1.16 -1.83 14.27
CA VAL A 220 0.26 -2.02 15.40
C VAL A 220 -1.16 -2.25 14.94
#